data_c534d339fa164469c52ef9d24a263a0d
#
_entry.id   c534d339fa164469c52ef9d24a263a0d
#
_cell.length_a   1.000
_cell.length_b   1.000
_cell.length_c   1.000
_cell.angle_alpha   90.00
_cell.angle_beta   90.00
_cell.angle_gamma   90.00
#
_symmetry.space_group_name_H-M   'P 1'
#
loop_
_entity.id
_entity.type
_entity.pdbx_description
1 polymer ?
#
loop_
_entity_poly.entity_id
_entity_poly.type
_entity_poly.pdbx_seq_one_letter_code
_entity_poly.pdbx_strand_id
1 'polypeptide(L)'
;LDNETSRDVETFIASQQAEIQYTPPDMHRTNPAERAIQTWKSAKKSSLASVPKDFPMALWCRMCKQDDLSVNIIRKCRQNPRLSAWAAMNGEYHFNSHPIAPPGTQMMMHEKPGRRRTWGFNAKKAWYLGPCFKHYRSVRGLLPSTGGVRISDTYRFKHHAITIPQLTPADRILEAAKQLEAAIGQQPEKAPMDKLVAIQLLREVLLGETAAP
;
A
#
# COMPACT_ATOMS: atom_id res chain seq x y z
N LEU A 1 11.54 -22.93 0.68
CA LEU A 1 10.26 -23.43 0.16
C LEU A 1 9.38 -23.85 1.32
N ASP A 2 8.07 -23.71 1.18
CA ASP A 2 7.10 -24.33 2.07
C ASP A 2 7.16 -25.84 1.91
N ASN A 3 6.55 -26.64 2.81
CA ASN A 3 6.64 -28.11 2.82
C ASN A 3 6.08 -28.82 1.59
N GLU A 4 5.58 -28.07 0.60
CA GLU A 4 5.19 -28.64 -0.69
C GLU A 4 6.43 -29.00 -1.50
N THR A 5 6.77 -30.28 -1.51
CA THR A 5 7.86 -30.81 -2.32
C THR A 5 7.32 -31.28 -3.67
N SER A 6 7.75 -30.64 -4.74
CA SER A 6 7.51 -31.09 -6.12
C SER A 6 8.83 -31.50 -6.73
N ARG A 7 8.92 -32.74 -7.21
CA ARG A 7 10.12 -33.27 -7.91
C ARG A 7 10.53 -32.42 -9.10
N ASP A 8 9.56 -31.83 -9.80
CA ASP A 8 9.81 -30.98 -10.96
C ASP A 8 10.48 -29.67 -10.54
N VAL A 9 10.05 -29.09 -9.41
CA VAL A 9 10.65 -27.88 -8.84
C VAL A 9 12.05 -28.16 -8.32
N GLU A 10 12.27 -29.27 -7.64
CA GLU A 10 13.59 -29.70 -7.16
C GLU A 10 14.56 -29.90 -8.32
N THR A 11 14.14 -30.59 -9.37
CA THR A 11 14.94 -30.83 -10.59
C THR A 11 15.27 -29.51 -11.28
N PHE A 12 14.29 -28.62 -11.39
CA PHE A 12 14.50 -27.28 -11.97
C PHE A 12 15.51 -26.46 -11.18
N ILE A 13 15.39 -26.39 -9.85
CA ILE A 13 16.28 -25.62 -8.98
C ILE A 13 17.70 -26.21 -9.02
N ALA A 14 17.84 -27.55 -9.00
CA ALA A 14 19.10 -28.23 -9.15
C ALA A 14 19.78 -27.93 -10.50
N SER A 15 19.00 -27.82 -11.58
CA SER A 15 19.51 -27.41 -12.90
C SER A 15 20.07 -26.01 -12.93
N GLN A 16 19.60 -25.12 -12.02
CA GLN A 16 20.09 -23.76 -11.86
C GLN A 16 21.28 -23.65 -10.90
N GLN A 17 21.85 -24.76 -10.45
CA GLN A 17 22.94 -24.82 -9.46
C GLN A 17 22.60 -24.09 -8.14
N ALA A 18 21.34 -24.11 -7.75
CA ALA A 18 20.84 -23.49 -6.54
C ALA A 18 20.48 -24.57 -5.50
N GLU A 19 20.68 -24.26 -4.22
CA GLU A 19 20.31 -25.12 -3.11
C GLU A 19 18.91 -24.81 -2.61
N ILE A 20 18.17 -25.86 -2.22
CA ILE A 20 16.84 -25.74 -1.63
C ILE A 20 16.96 -25.81 -0.13
N GLN A 21 16.45 -24.80 0.55
CA GLN A 21 16.26 -24.81 1.99
C GLN A 21 14.76 -24.87 2.30
N TYR A 22 14.33 -25.91 2.97
CA TYR A 22 12.95 -26.07 3.43
C TYR A 22 12.75 -25.39 4.77
N THR A 23 11.57 -24.79 4.95
CA THR A 23 11.17 -24.24 6.24
C THR A 23 10.65 -25.38 7.13
N PRO A 24 11.00 -25.40 8.43
CA PRO A 24 10.43 -26.38 9.35
C PRO A 24 8.88 -26.35 9.35
N PRO A 25 8.21 -27.49 9.53
CA PRO A 25 6.77 -27.56 9.62
C PRO A 25 6.23 -26.54 10.64
N ASP A 26 5.12 -25.90 10.35
CA ASP A 26 4.40 -24.93 11.20
C ASP A 26 5.18 -23.66 11.55
N MET A 27 6.37 -23.43 10.97
CA MET A 27 7.19 -22.24 11.21
C MET A 27 7.22 -21.26 10.04
N HIS A 28 6.06 -20.97 9.44
CA HIS A 28 5.92 -20.06 8.28
C HIS A 28 6.52 -18.66 8.52
N ARG A 29 6.56 -18.19 9.78
CA ARG A 29 7.14 -16.87 10.12
C ARG A 29 8.64 -16.77 9.87
N THR A 30 9.35 -17.90 9.77
CA THR A 30 10.80 -17.92 9.50
C THR A 30 11.12 -17.83 8.02
N ASN A 31 10.14 -18.07 7.15
CA ASN A 31 10.31 -18.01 5.71
C ASN A 31 10.50 -16.54 5.25
N PRO A 32 11.70 -16.16 4.73
CA PRO A 32 11.96 -14.79 4.27
C PRO A 32 11.03 -14.36 3.13
N ALA A 33 10.61 -15.29 2.27
CA ALA A 33 9.72 -14.99 1.15
C ALA A 33 8.32 -14.62 1.64
N GLU A 34 7.75 -15.34 2.60
CA GLU A 34 6.44 -15.00 3.18
C GLU A 34 6.47 -13.64 3.87
N ARG A 35 7.53 -13.35 4.62
CA ARG A 35 7.71 -12.04 5.25
C ARG A 35 7.81 -10.91 4.22
N ALA A 36 8.47 -11.15 3.10
CA ALA A 36 8.53 -10.18 2.00
C ALA A 36 7.14 -9.97 1.38
N ILE A 37 6.40 -11.05 1.13
CA ILE A 37 5.02 -10.99 0.62
C ILE A 37 4.10 -10.24 1.59
N GLN A 38 4.19 -10.50 2.90
CA GLN A 38 3.40 -9.79 3.92
C GLN A 38 3.70 -8.29 3.92
N THR A 39 4.99 -7.93 3.87
CA THR A 39 5.42 -6.52 3.80
C THR A 39 4.87 -5.86 2.54
N TRP A 40 4.97 -6.53 1.40
CA TRP A 40 4.44 -6.03 0.14
C TRP A 40 2.91 -5.88 0.18
N LYS A 41 2.18 -6.88 0.68
CA LYS A 41 0.72 -6.82 0.85
C LYS A 41 0.29 -5.64 1.74
N SER A 42 1.02 -5.39 2.84
CA SER A 42 0.74 -4.26 3.72
C SER A 42 0.96 -2.92 3.02
N ALA A 43 2.08 -2.75 2.32
CA ALA A 43 2.36 -1.55 1.54
C ALA A 43 1.31 -1.34 0.43
N LYS A 44 0.90 -2.42 -0.24
CA LYS A 44 -0.14 -2.38 -1.26
C LYS A 44 -1.50 -1.96 -0.71
N LYS A 45 -1.90 -2.50 0.44
CA LYS A 45 -3.14 -2.08 1.11
C LYS A 45 -3.12 -0.60 1.46
N SER A 46 -2.02 -0.10 2.01
CA SER A 46 -1.85 1.33 2.33
C SER A 46 -1.92 2.19 1.08
N SER A 47 -1.28 1.78 0.00
CA SER A 47 -1.33 2.45 -1.31
C SER A 47 -2.76 2.50 -1.84
N LEU A 48 -3.49 1.39 -1.83
CA LEU A 48 -4.88 1.34 -2.28
C LEU A 48 -5.83 2.19 -1.42
N ALA A 49 -5.57 2.26 -0.12
CA ALA A 49 -6.35 3.08 0.80
C ALA A 49 -6.19 4.59 0.54
N SER A 50 -5.06 5.03 -0.03
CA SER A 50 -4.81 6.43 -0.37
C SER A 50 -5.34 6.85 -1.76
N VAL A 51 -5.78 5.88 -2.56
CA VAL A 51 -6.26 6.15 -3.92
C VAL A 51 -7.63 6.85 -3.87
N PRO A 52 -7.85 7.89 -4.70
CA PRO A 52 -9.15 8.55 -4.79
C PRO A 52 -10.27 7.58 -5.19
N LYS A 53 -11.49 7.83 -4.68
CA LYS A 53 -12.66 6.95 -4.88
C LYS A 53 -13.05 6.74 -6.36
N ASP A 54 -12.71 7.70 -7.21
CA ASP A 54 -13.01 7.67 -8.64
C ASP A 54 -11.90 6.97 -9.47
N PHE A 55 -10.88 6.39 -8.82
CA PHE A 55 -9.90 5.54 -9.48
C PHE A 55 -10.53 4.20 -9.89
N PRO A 56 -10.31 3.72 -11.13
CA PRO A 56 -10.84 2.44 -11.57
C PRO A 56 -10.13 1.26 -10.88
N MET A 57 -10.67 0.79 -9.77
CA MET A 57 -10.05 -0.24 -8.90
C MET A 57 -9.74 -1.54 -9.64
N ALA A 58 -10.47 -1.90 -10.70
CA ALA A 58 -10.13 -3.06 -11.54
C ALA A 58 -8.71 -2.98 -12.13
N LEU A 59 -8.12 -1.78 -12.20
CA LEU A 59 -6.79 -1.55 -12.75
C LEU A 59 -5.69 -1.40 -11.68
N TRP A 60 -5.96 -1.83 -10.45
CA TRP A 60 -5.01 -1.74 -9.32
C TRP A 60 -3.64 -2.37 -9.62
N CYS A 61 -3.59 -3.41 -10.44
CA CYS A 61 -2.35 -4.09 -10.83
C CYS A 61 -1.38 -3.17 -11.61
N ARG A 62 -1.90 -2.12 -12.25
CA ARG A 62 -1.07 -1.14 -12.97
C ARG A 62 -0.18 -0.31 -12.04
N MET A 63 -0.52 -0.22 -10.74
CA MET A 63 0.24 0.51 -9.73
C MET A 63 1.35 -0.33 -9.08
N CYS A 64 1.35 -1.67 -9.23
CA CYS A 64 2.29 -2.56 -8.53
C CYS A 64 3.76 -2.15 -8.70
N LYS A 65 4.17 -1.75 -9.90
CA LYS A 65 5.55 -1.30 -10.14
C LYS A 65 5.93 -0.04 -9.34
N GLN A 66 4.97 0.85 -9.09
CA GLN A 66 5.20 2.03 -8.26
C GLN A 66 5.25 1.65 -6.78
N ASP A 67 4.43 0.70 -6.35
CA ASP A 67 4.42 0.22 -4.97
C ASP A 67 5.75 -0.46 -4.65
N ASP A 68 6.26 -1.32 -5.56
CA ASP A 68 7.58 -1.96 -5.43
C ASP A 68 8.70 -0.92 -5.32
N LEU A 69 8.67 0.09 -6.18
CA LEU A 69 9.63 1.19 -6.15
C LEU A 69 9.58 1.93 -4.82
N SER A 70 8.39 2.29 -4.36
CA SER A 70 8.18 3.03 -3.11
C SER A 70 8.69 2.24 -1.90
N VAL A 71 8.38 0.95 -1.83
CA VAL A 71 8.86 0.07 -0.75
C VAL A 71 10.39 0.01 -0.76
N ASN A 72 11.01 -0.14 -1.92
CA ASN A 72 12.46 -0.27 -2.02
C ASN A 72 13.22 1.04 -1.74
N ILE A 73 12.63 2.20 -2.02
CA ILE A 73 13.20 3.51 -1.68
C ILE A 73 13.13 3.75 -0.17
N ILE A 74 12.04 3.36 0.48
CA ILE A 74 11.82 3.61 1.91
C ILE A 74 12.52 2.58 2.80
N ARG A 75 12.55 1.31 2.38
CA ARG A 75 13.10 0.20 3.16
C ARG A 75 14.60 0.28 3.24
N LYS A 76 15.15 0.13 4.46
CA LYS A 76 16.59 0.04 4.68
C LYS A 76 17.16 -1.27 4.12
N CYS A 77 18.36 -1.21 3.54
CA CYS A 77 19.10 -2.37 3.13
C CYS A 77 19.54 -3.20 4.36
N ARG A 78 19.46 -4.53 4.27
CA ARG A 78 19.88 -5.42 5.39
C ARG A 78 21.39 -5.44 5.60
N GLN A 79 22.16 -5.35 4.51
CA GLN A 79 23.62 -5.39 4.56
C GLN A 79 24.19 -4.05 5.03
N ASN A 80 23.63 -2.94 4.59
CA ASN A 80 24.02 -1.60 4.98
C ASN A 80 22.80 -0.76 5.34
N PRO A 81 22.42 -0.65 6.64
CA PRO A 81 21.25 0.10 7.07
C PRO A 81 21.29 1.62 6.82
N ARG A 82 22.45 2.16 6.41
CA ARG A 82 22.59 3.58 6.00
C ARG A 82 22.02 3.84 4.61
N LEU A 83 21.86 2.80 3.80
CA LEU A 83 21.32 2.86 2.45
C LEU A 83 19.89 2.33 2.41
N SER A 84 19.09 2.82 1.46
CA SER A 84 17.84 2.17 1.11
C SER A 84 18.11 0.89 0.30
N ALA A 85 17.13 -0.01 0.24
CA ALA A 85 17.25 -1.21 -0.60
C ALA A 85 17.44 -0.85 -2.09
N TRP A 86 16.80 0.23 -2.54
CA TRP A 86 17.03 0.77 -3.89
C TRP A 86 18.47 1.28 -4.06
N ALA A 87 18.95 2.09 -3.11
CA ALA A 87 20.28 2.70 -3.21
C ALA A 87 21.41 1.68 -3.18
N ALA A 88 21.22 0.55 -2.49
CA ALA A 88 22.20 -0.53 -2.45
C ALA A 88 22.39 -1.23 -3.79
N MET A 89 21.37 -1.22 -4.68
CA MET A 89 21.42 -1.90 -5.96
C MET A 89 21.60 -0.95 -7.16
N ASN A 90 21.03 0.26 -7.07
CA ASN A 90 20.91 1.16 -8.22
C ASN A 90 21.59 2.52 -8.00
N GLY A 91 22.22 2.72 -6.83
CA GLY A 91 22.71 4.03 -6.44
C GLY A 91 21.60 4.95 -5.90
N GLU A 92 21.94 6.18 -5.55
CA GLU A 92 21.00 7.14 -4.99
C GLU A 92 19.84 7.44 -5.94
N TYR A 93 18.62 7.52 -5.38
CA TYR A 93 17.44 7.83 -6.18
C TYR A 93 17.34 9.33 -6.46
N HIS A 94 17.37 9.70 -7.74
CA HIS A 94 17.32 11.09 -8.18
C HIS A 94 15.86 11.58 -8.36
N PHE A 95 15.27 12.15 -7.34
CA PHE A 95 13.90 12.66 -7.35
C PHE A 95 13.65 13.76 -8.41
N ASN A 96 14.67 14.55 -8.74
CA ASN A 96 14.55 15.56 -9.79
C ASN A 96 14.44 14.95 -11.19
N SER A 97 15.13 13.82 -11.43
CA SER A 97 15.08 13.11 -12.71
C SER A 97 13.83 12.23 -12.82
N HIS A 98 13.39 11.69 -11.71
CA HIS A 98 12.27 10.77 -11.65
C HIS A 98 11.30 11.17 -10.52
N PRO A 99 10.46 12.19 -10.74
CA PRO A 99 9.52 12.66 -9.75
C PRO A 99 8.54 11.55 -9.35
N ILE A 100 8.32 11.41 -8.06
CA ILE A 100 7.36 10.46 -7.49
C ILE A 100 6.20 11.19 -6.82
N ALA A 101 5.04 10.54 -6.90
CA ALA A 101 3.84 10.88 -6.16
C ALA A 101 3.20 9.59 -5.62
N PRO A 102 2.28 9.66 -4.67
CA PRO A 102 1.53 8.48 -4.25
C PRO A 102 0.86 7.79 -5.44
N PRO A 103 0.87 6.44 -5.51
CA PRO A 103 0.21 5.71 -6.59
C PRO A 103 -1.26 6.10 -6.72
N GLY A 104 -1.75 6.17 -7.93
CA GLY A 104 -3.13 6.57 -8.19
C GLY A 104 -3.45 8.06 -7.97
N THR A 105 -2.45 8.91 -7.71
CA THR A 105 -2.66 10.36 -7.64
C THR A 105 -3.27 10.88 -8.93
N GLN A 106 -4.32 11.68 -8.81
CA GLN A 106 -4.91 12.36 -9.95
C GLN A 106 -3.95 13.40 -10.51
N MET A 107 -3.79 13.42 -11.84
CA MET A 107 -2.98 14.42 -12.52
C MET A 107 -3.61 14.87 -13.85
N MET A 108 -3.18 16.03 -14.30
CA MET A 108 -3.48 16.53 -15.64
C MET A 108 -2.26 16.32 -16.51
N MET A 109 -2.41 15.55 -17.60
CA MET A 109 -1.37 15.33 -18.60
C MET A 109 -1.65 16.22 -19.81
N HIS A 110 -0.67 17.04 -20.18
CA HIS A 110 -0.81 17.92 -21.33
C HIS A 110 -0.78 17.13 -22.65
N GLU A 111 -1.57 17.56 -23.61
CA GLU A 111 -1.53 17.03 -24.96
C GLU A 111 -0.54 17.79 -25.81
N LYS A 112 0.16 17.07 -26.70
CA LYS A 112 1.08 17.70 -27.67
C LYS A 112 0.30 18.65 -28.58
N PRO A 113 0.90 19.81 -28.94
CA PRO A 113 0.23 20.84 -29.76
C PRO A 113 -0.45 20.28 -31.03
N GLY A 114 0.21 19.40 -31.78
CA GLY A 114 -0.34 18.78 -32.98
C GLY A 114 -1.53 17.84 -32.79
N ARG A 115 -1.88 17.50 -31.56
CA ARG A 115 -3.06 16.68 -31.23
C ARG A 115 -4.19 17.47 -30.60
N ARG A 116 -4.00 18.75 -30.35
CA ARG A 116 -5.01 19.64 -29.76
C ARG A 116 -5.95 20.15 -30.84
N ARG A 117 -7.25 20.15 -30.50
CA ARG A 117 -8.21 20.91 -31.33
C ARG A 117 -8.10 22.39 -30.98
N THR A 118 -8.37 23.27 -31.92
CA THR A 118 -8.26 24.74 -31.75
C THR A 118 -8.97 25.26 -30.50
N TRP A 119 -10.11 24.68 -30.13
CA TRP A 119 -10.91 25.04 -28.96
C TRP A 119 -10.97 23.91 -27.93
N GLY A 120 -10.07 22.93 -27.97
CA GLY A 120 -10.03 21.81 -27.06
C GLY A 120 -9.23 22.09 -25.78
N PHE A 121 -9.46 21.30 -24.75
CA PHE A 121 -8.68 21.36 -23.52
C PHE A 121 -7.22 20.96 -23.79
N ASN A 122 -6.30 21.71 -23.21
CA ASN A 122 -4.85 21.47 -23.37
C ASN A 122 -4.34 20.26 -22.57
N ALA A 123 -5.11 19.72 -21.66
CA ALA A 123 -4.72 18.60 -20.80
C ALA A 123 -5.89 17.63 -20.58
N LYS A 124 -5.56 16.38 -20.36
CA LYS A 124 -6.52 15.30 -20.01
C LYS A 124 -6.26 14.83 -18.59
N LYS A 125 -7.36 14.46 -17.91
CA LYS A 125 -7.30 13.79 -16.60
C LYS A 125 -6.59 12.44 -16.77
N ALA A 126 -5.67 12.13 -15.85
CA ALA A 126 -4.98 10.86 -15.79
C ALA A 126 -4.72 10.47 -14.34
N TRP A 127 -4.40 9.21 -14.13
CA TRP A 127 -3.99 8.66 -12.84
C TRP A 127 -2.51 8.29 -12.89
N TYR A 128 -1.74 8.75 -11.91
CA TYR A 128 -0.33 8.47 -11.82
C TYR A 128 -0.06 6.99 -11.53
N LEU A 129 0.79 6.35 -12.34
CA LEU A 129 1.19 4.95 -12.23
C LEU A 129 2.68 4.76 -11.89
N GLY A 130 3.44 5.83 -11.84
CA GLY A 130 4.86 5.78 -11.53
C GLY A 130 5.73 6.59 -12.49
N PRO A 131 7.02 6.79 -12.15
CA PRO A 131 7.98 7.46 -13.01
C PRO A 131 8.31 6.61 -14.24
N CYS A 132 8.80 7.25 -15.29
CA CYS A 132 9.34 6.59 -16.46
C CYS A 132 10.86 6.70 -16.47
N PHE A 133 11.58 5.62 -16.15
CA PHE A 133 13.05 5.64 -16.07
C PHE A 133 13.75 5.84 -17.42
N LYS A 134 13.04 5.61 -18.54
CA LYS A 134 13.62 5.78 -19.89
C LYS A 134 13.65 7.24 -20.34
N HIS A 135 12.90 8.13 -19.69
CA HIS A 135 12.76 9.52 -20.09
C HIS A 135 12.90 10.44 -18.88
N TYR A 136 13.71 11.47 -19.03
CA TYR A 136 13.93 12.47 -17.99
C TYR A 136 12.62 13.17 -17.60
N ARG A 137 12.34 13.26 -16.30
CA ARG A 137 11.17 13.90 -15.69
C ARG A 137 9.81 13.43 -16.23
N SER A 138 9.76 12.25 -16.84
CA SER A 138 8.54 11.72 -17.42
C SER A 138 7.83 10.76 -16.46
N VAL A 139 6.52 10.77 -16.51
CA VAL A 139 5.66 9.91 -15.70
C VAL A 139 4.73 9.07 -16.58
N ARG A 140 4.33 7.94 -16.05
CA ARG A 140 3.31 7.08 -16.65
C ARG A 140 1.96 7.42 -16.04
N GLY A 141 0.98 7.70 -16.88
CA GLY A 141 -0.38 8.00 -16.49
C GLY A 141 -1.38 7.10 -17.18
N LEU A 142 -2.37 6.65 -16.42
CA LEU A 142 -3.53 5.95 -16.93
C LEU A 142 -4.59 6.98 -17.35
N LEU A 143 -5.00 6.94 -18.60
CA LEU A 143 -6.06 7.78 -19.14
C LEU A 143 -7.42 7.08 -18.97
N PRO A 144 -8.37 7.62 -18.18
CA PRO A 144 -9.69 7.00 -18.01
C PRO A 144 -10.47 6.87 -19.31
N SER A 145 -10.29 7.86 -20.21
CA SER A 145 -11.01 7.92 -21.49
C SER A 145 -10.67 6.79 -22.46
N THR A 146 -9.48 6.21 -22.35
CA THR A 146 -9.00 5.15 -23.27
C THR A 146 -8.61 3.86 -22.55
N GLY A 147 -8.55 3.86 -21.20
CA GLY A 147 -7.99 2.76 -20.41
C GLY A 147 -6.50 2.50 -20.65
N GLY A 148 -5.87 3.34 -21.49
CA GLY A 148 -4.48 3.19 -21.91
C GLY A 148 -3.48 3.91 -21.01
N VAL A 149 -2.24 3.42 -20.99
CA VAL A 149 -1.13 4.06 -20.29
C VAL A 149 -0.38 4.98 -21.26
N ARG A 150 -0.17 6.23 -20.84
CA ARG A 150 0.58 7.23 -21.58
C ARG A 150 1.78 7.72 -20.78
N ILE A 151 2.87 8.00 -21.44
CA ILE A 151 4.05 8.69 -20.88
C ILE A 151 3.98 10.16 -21.26
N SER A 152 4.22 11.03 -20.28
CA SER A 152 4.31 12.49 -20.51
C SER A 152 5.37 13.09 -19.59
N ASP A 153 6.06 14.06 -20.11
CA ASP A 153 7.01 14.95 -19.43
C ASP A 153 6.32 16.22 -18.89
N THR A 154 5.17 16.55 -19.49
CA THR A 154 4.42 17.76 -19.14
C THR A 154 3.10 17.35 -18.43
N TYR A 155 3.10 17.49 -17.12
CA TYR A 155 1.97 17.10 -16.27
C TYR A 155 1.89 17.96 -15.01
N ARG A 156 0.74 17.96 -14.36
CA ARG A 156 0.51 18.63 -13.08
C ARG A 156 -0.26 17.70 -12.16
N PHE A 157 0.29 17.40 -10.99
CA PHE A 157 -0.39 16.63 -9.95
C PHE A 157 -1.48 17.45 -9.28
N LYS A 158 -2.60 16.81 -8.97
CA LYS A 158 -3.67 17.37 -8.14
C LYS A 158 -3.54 16.84 -6.72
N HIS A 159 -2.68 17.44 -5.93
CA HIS A 159 -2.39 17.01 -4.56
C HIS A 159 -3.62 16.99 -3.64
N HIS A 160 -4.59 17.86 -3.88
CA HIS A 160 -5.84 17.92 -3.11
C HIS A 160 -6.81 16.74 -3.37
N ALA A 161 -6.56 15.95 -4.40
CA ALA A 161 -7.39 14.78 -4.73
C ALA A 161 -6.87 13.49 -4.06
N ILE A 162 -5.81 13.56 -3.27
CA ILE A 162 -5.30 12.41 -2.51
C ILE A 162 -6.24 12.16 -1.34
N THR A 163 -6.80 10.96 -1.27
CA THR A 163 -7.59 10.53 -0.12
C THR A 163 -6.62 10.05 0.96
N ILE A 164 -6.58 10.77 2.09
CA ILE A 164 -5.89 10.27 3.27
C ILE A 164 -6.84 9.27 3.92
N PRO A 165 -6.42 8.01 4.12
CA PRO A 165 -7.25 7.04 4.83
C PRO A 165 -7.57 7.57 6.21
N GLN A 166 -8.84 7.82 6.46
CA GLN A 166 -9.33 8.16 7.79
C GLN A 166 -10.06 6.95 8.36
N LEU A 167 -9.88 6.72 9.64
CA LEU A 167 -10.70 5.75 10.34
C LEU A 167 -12.17 6.14 10.16
N THR A 168 -12.98 5.18 9.74
CA THR A 168 -14.43 5.40 9.69
C THR A 168 -14.95 5.67 11.10
N PRO A 169 -16.11 6.32 11.26
CA PRO A 169 -16.72 6.45 12.59
C PRO A 169 -16.86 5.11 13.31
N ALA A 170 -17.19 4.04 12.58
CA ALA A 170 -17.29 2.69 13.13
C ALA A 170 -15.91 2.17 13.60
N ASP A 171 -14.84 2.39 12.85
CA ASP A 171 -13.49 1.98 13.26
C ASP A 171 -13.03 2.74 14.51
N ARG A 172 -13.36 4.03 14.62
CA ARG A 172 -13.06 4.85 15.81
C ARG A 172 -13.79 4.35 17.04
N ILE A 173 -15.06 3.97 16.90
CA ILE A 173 -15.85 3.39 17.98
C ILE A 173 -15.25 2.06 18.42
N LEU A 174 -14.89 1.20 17.46
CA LEU A 174 -14.28 -0.10 17.73
C LEU A 174 -12.92 0.05 18.43
N GLU A 175 -12.12 1.01 18.02
CA GLU A 175 -10.82 1.27 18.63
C GLU A 175 -10.97 1.84 20.04
N ALA A 176 -11.90 2.76 20.25
CA ALA A 176 -12.24 3.29 21.56
C ALA A 176 -12.78 2.19 22.50
N ALA A 177 -13.61 1.28 22.00
CA ALA A 177 -14.11 0.14 22.75
C ALA A 177 -12.98 -0.81 23.16
N LYS A 178 -12.03 -1.13 22.29
CA LYS A 178 -10.85 -1.94 22.61
C LYS A 178 -9.94 -1.27 23.64
N GLN A 179 -9.74 0.03 23.53
CA GLN A 179 -8.96 0.78 24.52
C GLN A 179 -9.64 0.80 25.90
N LEU A 180 -10.97 0.95 25.91
CA LEU A 180 -11.77 0.87 27.12
C LEU A 180 -11.68 -0.52 27.76
N GLU A 181 -11.82 -1.58 26.96
CA GLU A 181 -11.69 -2.98 27.42
C GLU A 181 -10.29 -3.25 28.03
N ALA A 182 -9.24 -2.79 27.37
CA ALA A 182 -7.86 -2.90 27.86
C ALA A 182 -7.65 -2.10 29.17
N ALA A 183 -8.25 -0.92 29.28
CA ALA A 183 -8.16 -0.10 30.48
C ALA A 183 -8.92 -0.72 31.67
N ILE A 184 -10.05 -1.36 31.41
CA ILE A 184 -10.82 -2.09 32.42
C ILE A 184 -10.05 -3.32 32.94
N GLY A 185 -9.42 -4.08 32.02
CA GLY A 185 -8.61 -5.24 32.36
C GLY A 185 -7.35 -4.94 33.19
N GLN A 186 -6.91 -3.67 33.18
CA GLN A 186 -5.73 -3.20 33.92
C GLN A 186 -6.07 -2.51 35.26
N GLN A 187 -7.34 -2.31 35.59
CA GLN A 187 -7.70 -1.65 36.84
C GLN A 187 -7.58 -2.55 38.04
N PRO A 188 -6.91 -2.08 39.11
CA PRO A 188 -6.93 -2.76 40.40
C PRO A 188 -8.34 -2.69 41.03
N GLU A 189 -8.66 -3.63 41.89
CA GLU A 189 -9.95 -3.94 42.56
C GLU A 189 -10.72 -2.78 43.22
N LYS A 190 -10.37 -1.52 43.01
CA LYS A 190 -10.96 -0.35 43.70
C LYS A 190 -11.63 0.68 42.78
N ALA A 191 -12.30 0.24 41.72
CA ALA A 191 -13.16 1.17 41.01
C ALA A 191 -14.48 1.36 41.78
N PRO A 192 -14.99 2.60 41.93
CA PRO A 192 -16.30 2.82 42.57
C PRO A 192 -17.38 2.07 41.78
N MET A 193 -18.30 1.43 42.52
CA MET A 193 -19.37 0.57 42.00
C MET A 193 -20.15 1.23 40.83
N ASP A 194 -20.41 2.53 40.95
CA ASP A 194 -21.13 3.32 39.93
C ASP A 194 -20.43 3.34 38.55
N LYS A 195 -19.08 3.34 38.52
CA LYS A 195 -18.32 3.29 37.27
C LYS A 195 -18.36 1.91 36.64
N LEU A 196 -18.33 0.84 37.42
CA LEU A 196 -18.43 -0.53 36.91
C LEU A 196 -19.80 -0.79 36.28
N VAL A 197 -20.87 -0.31 36.91
CA VAL A 197 -22.24 -0.41 36.38
C VAL A 197 -22.37 0.37 35.06
N ALA A 198 -21.83 1.59 34.99
CA ALA A 198 -21.84 2.39 33.74
C ALA A 198 -21.07 1.71 32.62
N ILE A 199 -19.93 1.08 32.90
CA ILE A 199 -19.12 0.32 31.96
C ILE A 199 -19.85 -0.93 31.48
N GLN A 200 -20.54 -1.62 32.38
CA GLN A 200 -21.31 -2.80 32.03
C GLN A 200 -22.52 -2.47 31.15
N LEU A 201 -23.23 -1.39 31.45
CA LEU A 201 -24.30 -0.86 30.59
C LEU A 201 -23.78 -0.44 29.20
N LEU A 202 -22.62 0.21 29.11
CA LEU A 202 -21.98 0.54 27.84
C LEU A 202 -21.59 -0.72 27.04
N ARG A 203 -21.11 -1.75 27.71
CA ARG A 203 -20.80 -3.04 27.08
C ARG A 203 -22.04 -3.71 26.51
N GLU A 204 -23.15 -3.76 27.26
CA GLU A 204 -24.42 -4.30 26.81
C GLU A 204 -24.97 -3.56 25.59
N VAL A 205 -24.91 -2.22 25.59
CA VAL A 205 -25.36 -1.40 24.46
C VAL A 205 -24.49 -1.57 23.21
N LEU A 206 -23.16 -1.69 23.38
CA LEU A 206 -22.23 -1.79 22.25
C LEU A 206 -22.13 -3.20 21.68
N LEU A 207 -22.30 -4.23 22.48
CA LEU A 207 -22.19 -5.62 22.04
C LEU A 207 -23.53 -6.25 21.71
N GLY A 208 -24.65 -5.57 21.98
CA GLY A 208 -25.98 -6.09 21.73
C GLY A 208 -26.36 -7.30 22.60
N GLU A 209 -25.59 -7.57 23.63
CA GLU A 209 -25.91 -8.58 24.62
C GLU A 209 -26.96 -8.00 25.59
N THR A 210 -28.23 -8.07 25.18
CA THR A 210 -29.32 -7.89 26.13
C THR A 210 -29.24 -9.04 27.13
N ALA A 211 -28.99 -8.72 28.40
CA ALA A 211 -29.15 -9.69 29.45
C ALA A 211 -30.55 -10.31 29.29
N ALA A 212 -30.59 -11.62 29.04
CA ALA A 212 -31.83 -12.37 29.10
C ALA A 212 -32.32 -12.35 30.55
N PRO A 213 -33.64 -12.25 30.78
CA PRO A 213 -34.26 -12.13 32.06
C PRO A 213 -33.99 -13.35 32.99
#